data_ec0fac0bd249d3163ecbf9b52155df30
#
_entry.id   ec0fac0bd249d3163ecbf9b52155df30
#
_cell.length_a   1.000
_cell.length_b   1.000
_cell.length_c   1.000
_cell.angle_alpha   90.00
_cell.angle_beta   90.00
_cell.angle_gamma   90.00
#
_symmetry.space_group_name_H-M   'P 1'
#
loop_
_entity.id
_entity.type
_entity.pdbx_description
1 polymer ?
#
loop_
_entity_poly.entity_id
_entity_poly.type
_entity_poly.pdbx_seq_one_letter_code
_entity_poly.pdbx_strand_id
1 'polypeptide(L)'
;GSEGYVSHTYNYFADLLRIQTKIPGQKTNSALFTGWLKDSIHRDKPYNRIVYEMVSASGSMVQNPATGYLLRDKDMKLDHVAFMTKIFLAKDIACAQCHDHPSEDWTQKEYYAFASFLGELEIGETKDFKMDRQQKSMFAKKEKYFHHPKFRSAVRSKYKNFSVADKKLKELKAEFKQITGGNQFAAYDDSDSNLPLPDDYQYKDAKPGDILKPAFIVGRPLGGTSKKSNRDQLAYWIAHPENGWFSMAIANRMWARFMGQGVAEPLHNVKLEKCANPRLLKTLSDIMVALDFDLRAFSWVLMHTDSYNRLATRKKMEKEDDYFFQGPILRRMSAEQIWDSLVTLMVKDPLRYRQPTPVSLMDVNDGWTAFHFIDNLTDEKYRLVDSYTGESVLTEGRTYNNSSADQTLTTSKGKKRLILARASELPQPAPAGHFLQKFGQSERLFVVGSTSKVGSVP
;
A
#
# COMPACT_ATOMS: atom_id res chain seq x y z
N GLY A 1 12.42 12.15 1.63
CA GLY A 1 12.32 12.16 3.10
C GLY A 1 13.38 11.29 3.77
N SER A 2 13.58 11.44 5.10
CA SER A 2 14.47 10.54 5.84
C SER A 2 13.90 9.12 5.87
N GLU A 3 14.75 8.11 6.07
CA GLU A 3 14.32 6.71 6.15
C GLU A 3 13.34 6.45 7.31
N GLY A 4 13.52 7.16 8.43
CA GLY A 4 12.56 7.10 9.54
C GLY A 4 11.18 7.65 9.15
N TYR A 5 11.14 8.73 8.37
CA TYR A 5 9.89 9.26 7.82
C TYR A 5 9.24 8.27 6.85
N VAL A 6 10.04 7.66 5.97
CA VAL A 6 9.54 6.67 5.01
C VAL A 6 8.95 5.46 5.74
N SER A 7 9.69 4.88 6.71
CA SER A 7 9.20 3.74 7.49
C SER A 7 7.92 4.06 8.24
N HIS A 8 7.90 5.18 8.96
CA HIS A 8 6.74 5.60 9.75
C HIS A 8 5.51 5.88 8.85
N THR A 9 5.71 6.57 7.73
CA THR A 9 4.61 6.91 6.81
C THR A 9 4.13 5.69 6.04
N TYR A 10 5.07 4.83 5.59
CA TYR A 10 4.72 3.56 4.95
C TYR A 10 3.87 2.68 5.87
N ASN A 11 4.26 2.48 7.14
CA ASN A 11 3.50 1.63 8.06
C ASN A 11 2.07 2.15 8.26
N TYR A 12 1.89 3.47 8.36
CA TYR A 12 0.57 4.07 8.42
C TYR A 12 -0.29 3.76 7.17
N PHE A 13 0.26 3.97 5.97
CA PHE A 13 -0.48 3.68 4.74
C PHE A 13 -0.63 2.17 4.50
N ALA A 14 0.32 1.37 4.93
CA ALA A 14 0.22 -0.09 4.83
C ALA A 14 -0.92 -0.64 5.69
N ASP A 15 -1.17 -0.06 6.86
CA ASP A 15 -2.34 -0.40 7.68
C ASP A 15 -3.63 0.07 7.01
N LEU A 16 -3.66 1.30 6.52
CA LEU A 16 -4.83 1.86 5.84
C LEU A 16 -5.19 1.09 4.56
N LEU A 17 -4.19 0.75 3.75
CA LEU A 17 -4.33 0.02 2.49
C LEU A 17 -4.34 -1.51 2.67
N ARG A 18 -4.26 -2.00 3.91
CA ARG A 18 -4.27 -3.42 4.27
C ARG A 18 -3.14 -4.22 3.59
N ILE A 19 -1.94 -3.63 3.48
CA ILE A 19 -0.80 -4.26 2.79
C ILE A 19 -0.18 -5.34 3.68
N GLN A 20 -0.22 -6.57 3.23
CA GLN A 20 0.45 -7.72 3.82
C GLN A 20 1.61 -8.19 2.94
N THR A 21 2.63 -8.81 3.51
CA THR A 21 3.77 -9.35 2.74
C THR A 21 3.33 -10.42 1.74
N LYS A 22 2.38 -11.25 2.12
CA LYS A 22 1.73 -12.23 1.23
C LYS A 22 0.34 -11.71 0.88
N ILE A 23 0.02 -11.69 -0.40
CA ILE A 23 -1.33 -11.34 -0.84
C ILE A 23 -2.27 -12.50 -0.48
N PRO A 24 -3.33 -12.26 0.31
CA PRO A 24 -4.26 -13.32 0.72
C PRO A 24 -4.83 -14.09 -0.48
N GLY A 25 -4.99 -15.39 -0.33
CA GLY A 25 -5.52 -16.26 -1.39
C GLY A 25 -4.62 -16.47 -2.59
N GLN A 26 -3.41 -15.90 -2.61
CA GLN A 26 -2.50 -15.96 -3.74
C GLN A 26 -1.09 -16.43 -3.33
N LYS A 27 -0.37 -17.08 -4.25
CA LYS A 27 1.05 -17.41 -4.09
C LYS A 27 1.97 -16.21 -4.42
N THR A 28 1.45 -15.00 -4.33
CA THR A 28 2.11 -13.76 -4.71
C THR A 28 2.47 -12.98 -3.45
N ASN A 29 3.65 -12.35 -3.42
CA ASN A 29 4.03 -11.42 -2.38
C ASN A 29 3.85 -9.98 -2.85
N SER A 30 3.71 -9.05 -1.91
CA SER A 30 3.49 -7.63 -2.17
C SER A 30 4.80 -6.82 -2.27
N ALA A 31 5.97 -7.45 -2.35
CA ALA A 31 7.26 -6.75 -2.28
C ALA A 31 7.40 -5.63 -3.32
N LEU A 32 6.94 -5.86 -4.56
CA LEU A 32 6.97 -4.87 -5.62
C LEU A 32 6.07 -3.67 -5.29
N PHE A 33 4.86 -3.92 -4.83
CA PHE A 33 3.92 -2.87 -4.41
C PHE A 33 4.44 -2.10 -3.19
N THR A 34 4.93 -2.83 -2.19
CA THR A 34 5.54 -2.25 -0.99
C THR A 34 6.70 -1.32 -1.33
N GLY A 35 7.59 -1.76 -2.20
CA GLY A 35 8.73 -0.95 -2.63
C GLY A 35 8.33 0.29 -3.43
N TRP A 36 7.35 0.15 -4.33
CA TRP A 36 6.80 1.28 -5.08
C TRP A 36 6.16 2.33 -4.15
N LEU A 37 5.41 1.90 -3.13
CA LEU A 37 4.80 2.82 -2.18
C LEU A 37 5.87 3.52 -1.32
N LYS A 38 6.88 2.79 -0.84
CA LYS A 38 8.00 3.38 -0.09
C LYS A 38 8.79 4.39 -0.93
N ASP A 39 9.05 4.08 -2.20
CA ASP A 39 9.71 5.01 -3.12
C ASP A 39 8.85 6.25 -3.40
N SER A 40 7.54 6.07 -3.60
CA SER A 40 6.60 7.18 -3.77
C SER A 40 6.62 8.11 -2.56
N ILE A 41 6.63 7.57 -1.34
CA ILE A 41 6.75 8.34 -0.09
C ILE A 41 8.14 9.02 0.01
N HIS A 42 9.20 8.31 -0.36
CA HIS A 42 10.57 8.85 -0.30
C HIS A 42 10.76 10.07 -1.22
N ARG A 43 10.14 10.03 -2.40
CA ARG A 43 10.17 11.10 -3.40
C ARG A 43 9.11 12.17 -3.22
N ASP A 44 8.36 12.12 -2.13
CA ASP A 44 7.24 13.04 -1.86
C ASP A 44 6.23 13.10 -3.02
N LYS A 45 5.93 11.92 -3.66
CA LYS A 45 4.92 11.86 -4.72
C LYS A 45 3.58 12.34 -4.16
N PRO A 46 2.87 13.26 -4.85
CA PRO A 46 1.54 13.70 -4.42
C PRO A 46 0.58 12.55 -4.14
N TYR A 47 -0.14 12.63 -3.02
CA TYR A 47 -1.02 11.54 -2.59
C TYR A 47 -2.12 11.21 -3.60
N ASN A 48 -2.67 12.22 -4.26
CA ASN A 48 -3.65 12.04 -5.32
C ASN A 48 -3.07 11.24 -6.51
N ARG A 49 -1.79 11.45 -6.86
CA ARG A 49 -1.09 10.66 -7.88
C ARG A 49 -0.89 9.22 -7.45
N ILE A 50 -0.54 8.98 -6.18
CA ILE A 50 -0.42 7.63 -5.63
C ILE A 50 -1.76 6.90 -5.75
N VAL A 51 -2.87 7.55 -5.38
CA VAL A 51 -4.21 6.96 -5.44
C VAL A 51 -4.65 6.72 -6.87
N TYR A 52 -4.46 7.69 -7.77
CA TYR A 52 -4.75 7.52 -9.19
C TYR A 52 -4.00 6.32 -9.78
N GLU A 53 -2.69 6.24 -9.56
CA GLU A 53 -1.85 5.13 -10.06
C GLU A 53 -2.29 3.77 -9.51
N MET A 54 -2.75 3.69 -8.25
CA MET A 54 -3.28 2.45 -7.67
C MET A 54 -4.62 2.02 -8.29
N VAL A 55 -5.57 2.94 -8.39
CA VAL A 55 -6.93 2.61 -8.87
C VAL A 55 -6.93 2.34 -10.38
N SER A 56 -6.14 3.08 -11.16
CA SER A 56 -6.03 2.89 -12.62
C SER A 56 -5.01 1.82 -13.03
N ALA A 57 -4.33 1.17 -12.09
CA ALA A 57 -3.26 0.22 -12.38
C ALA A 57 -3.72 -0.93 -13.28
N SER A 58 -2.89 -1.35 -14.22
CA SER A 58 -3.15 -2.48 -15.09
C SER A 58 -1.87 -3.30 -15.31
N GLY A 59 -2.02 -4.56 -15.63
CA GLY A 59 -0.92 -5.51 -15.81
C GLY A 59 -0.56 -6.25 -14.52
N SER A 60 0.59 -6.92 -14.53
CA SER A 60 1.16 -7.57 -13.34
C SER A 60 1.96 -6.57 -12.50
N MET A 61 2.22 -6.88 -11.22
CA MET A 61 3.08 -6.03 -10.39
C MET A 61 4.51 -5.87 -10.94
N VAL A 62 4.97 -6.76 -11.81
CA VAL A 62 6.28 -6.63 -12.47
C VAL A 62 6.24 -5.56 -13.57
N GLN A 63 5.10 -5.38 -14.22
CA GLN A 63 4.88 -4.33 -15.23
C GLN A 63 4.50 -3.02 -14.59
N ASN A 64 3.62 -3.07 -13.60
CA ASN A 64 3.11 -1.93 -12.84
C ASN A 64 2.94 -2.34 -11.36
N PRO A 65 3.87 -2.01 -10.48
CA PRO A 65 3.78 -2.39 -9.07
C PRO A 65 2.53 -1.89 -8.35
N ALA A 66 1.95 -0.76 -8.77
CA ALA A 66 0.72 -0.22 -8.19
C ALA A 66 -0.48 -1.19 -8.32
N THR A 67 -0.44 -2.14 -9.28
CA THR A 67 -1.43 -3.21 -9.44
C THR A 67 -1.61 -4.05 -8.16
N GLY A 68 -0.59 -4.10 -7.29
CA GLY A 68 -0.68 -4.81 -6.01
C GLY A 68 -1.85 -4.35 -5.14
N TYR A 69 -2.32 -3.11 -5.29
CA TYR A 69 -3.52 -2.61 -4.64
C TYR A 69 -4.79 -3.37 -5.07
N LEU A 70 -4.95 -3.62 -6.37
CA LEU A 70 -6.09 -4.34 -6.92
C LEU A 70 -6.01 -5.85 -6.63
N LEU A 71 -4.81 -6.43 -6.73
CA LEU A 71 -4.60 -7.86 -6.49
C LEU A 71 -4.96 -8.30 -5.07
N ARG A 72 -4.97 -7.37 -4.11
CA ARG A 72 -5.29 -7.61 -2.70
C ARG A 72 -6.69 -8.24 -2.52
N ASP A 73 -7.65 -7.77 -3.29
CA ASP A 73 -9.06 -8.14 -3.18
C ASP A 73 -9.54 -8.94 -4.42
N LYS A 74 -8.67 -9.84 -4.93
CA LYS A 74 -9.02 -10.76 -6.01
C LYS A 74 -10.32 -11.50 -5.67
N ASP A 75 -11.22 -11.59 -6.64
CA ASP A 75 -12.54 -12.21 -6.53
C ASP A 75 -13.51 -11.52 -5.53
N MET A 76 -13.15 -10.33 -5.02
CA MET A 76 -13.96 -9.54 -4.06
C MET A 76 -14.16 -8.10 -4.57
N LYS A 77 -14.63 -7.93 -5.81
CA LYS A 77 -14.80 -6.59 -6.43
C LYS A 77 -15.67 -5.65 -5.57
N LEU A 78 -16.76 -6.17 -5.00
CA LEU A 78 -17.67 -5.38 -4.17
C LEU A 78 -16.98 -4.93 -2.87
N ASP A 79 -16.34 -5.83 -2.14
CA ASP A 79 -15.59 -5.45 -0.94
C ASP A 79 -14.49 -4.45 -1.25
N HIS A 80 -13.81 -4.59 -2.41
CA HIS A 80 -12.81 -3.64 -2.86
C HIS A 80 -13.39 -2.23 -3.00
N VAL A 81 -14.57 -2.10 -3.59
CA VAL A 81 -15.32 -0.83 -3.69
C VAL A 81 -15.62 -0.26 -2.30
N ALA A 82 -16.16 -1.08 -1.40
CA ALA A 82 -16.47 -0.65 -0.05
C ALA A 82 -15.23 -0.16 0.73
N PHE A 83 -14.10 -0.87 0.60
CA PHE A 83 -12.83 -0.42 1.21
C PHE A 83 -12.29 0.86 0.56
N MET A 84 -12.38 0.97 -0.77
CA MET A 84 -11.95 2.15 -1.50
C MET A 84 -12.70 3.41 -1.06
N THR A 85 -14.02 3.35 -0.91
CA THR A 85 -14.82 4.47 -0.43
C THR A 85 -14.52 4.84 1.02
N LYS A 86 -14.33 3.85 1.90
CA LYS A 86 -13.88 4.08 3.28
C LYS A 86 -12.53 4.77 3.35
N ILE A 87 -11.58 4.33 2.53
CA ILE A 87 -10.19 4.82 2.56
C ILE A 87 -10.10 6.21 1.92
N PHE A 88 -10.61 6.37 0.72
CA PHE A 88 -10.35 7.56 -0.08
C PHE A 88 -11.42 8.64 0.03
N LEU A 89 -12.66 8.27 0.33
CA LEU A 89 -13.78 9.22 0.39
C LEU A 89 -14.36 9.37 1.81
N ALA A 90 -13.84 8.62 2.79
CA ALA A 90 -14.39 8.56 4.15
C ALA A 90 -15.90 8.29 4.16
N LYS A 91 -16.35 7.34 3.32
CA LYS A 91 -17.73 6.88 3.21
C LYS A 91 -17.81 5.38 3.42
N ASP A 92 -18.60 4.97 4.40
CA ASP A 92 -18.88 3.55 4.65
C ASP A 92 -20.20 3.15 4.01
N ILE A 93 -20.11 2.60 2.82
CA ILE A 93 -21.28 2.14 2.03
C ILE A 93 -21.41 0.62 2.03
N ALA A 94 -20.65 -0.09 2.86
CA ALA A 94 -20.58 -1.56 2.79
C ALA A 94 -21.94 -2.25 2.98
N CYS A 95 -22.83 -1.70 3.82
CA CYS A 95 -24.16 -2.27 4.01
C CYS A 95 -25.00 -2.26 2.74
N ALA A 96 -24.78 -1.25 1.88
CA ALA A 96 -25.51 -1.14 0.61
C ALA A 96 -25.11 -2.20 -0.44
N GLN A 97 -24.12 -3.04 -0.15
CA GLN A 97 -23.81 -4.20 -0.97
C GLN A 97 -24.94 -5.25 -0.99
N CYS A 98 -25.66 -5.45 0.13
CA CYS A 98 -26.66 -6.51 0.27
C CYS A 98 -28.10 -5.97 0.36
N HIS A 99 -28.29 -4.76 0.83
CA HIS A 99 -29.60 -4.10 1.00
C HIS A 99 -29.40 -2.59 1.10
N ASP A 100 -30.48 -1.80 0.97
CA ASP A 100 -30.41 -0.36 1.21
C ASP A 100 -29.83 -0.07 2.58
N HIS A 101 -28.99 0.96 2.68
CA HIS A 101 -28.27 1.24 3.91
C HIS A 101 -29.24 1.59 5.06
N PRO A 102 -29.15 0.94 6.25
CA PRO A 102 -30.17 1.05 7.28
C PRO A 102 -30.25 2.43 7.97
N SER A 103 -29.25 3.27 7.82
CA SER A 103 -29.17 4.58 8.50
C SER A 103 -28.63 5.72 7.64
N GLU A 104 -28.39 5.50 6.39
CA GLU A 104 -27.91 6.50 5.42
C GLU A 104 -28.65 6.31 4.09
N ASP A 105 -28.66 7.34 3.25
CA ASP A 105 -29.45 7.37 2.01
C ASP A 105 -28.82 6.58 0.84
N TRP A 106 -28.01 5.54 1.15
CA TRP A 106 -27.37 4.70 0.13
C TRP A 106 -28.26 3.51 -0.22
N THR A 107 -28.71 3.43 -1.46
CA THR A 107 -29.43 2.27 -1.97
C THR A 107 -28.48 1.19 -2.49
N GLN A 108 -28.94 -0.06 -2.50
CA GLN A 108 -28.20 -1.17 -3.13
C GLN A 108 -27.93 -0.88 -4.61
N LYS A 109 -28.88 -0.29 -5.31
CA LYS A 109 -28.75 0.09 -6.72
C LYS A 109 -27.65 1.12 -6.95
N GLU A 110 -27.57 2.17 -6.12
CA GLU A 110 -26.49 3.18 -6.20
C GLU A 110 -25.12 2.55 -5.90
N TYR A 111 -25.07 1.61 -4.95
CA TYR A 111 -23.85 0.87 -4.67
C TYR A 111 -23.36 0.11 -5.90
N TYR A 112 -24.25 -0.67 -6.55
CA TYR A 112 -23.89 -1.43 -7.76
C TYR A 112 -23.59 -0.53 -8.96
N ALA A 113 -24.31 0.60 -9.12
CA ALA A 113 -23.98 1.58 -10.15
C ALA A 113 -22.58 2.18 -9.94
N PHE A 114 -22.18 2.44 -8.69
CA PHE A 114 -20.80 2.87 -8.39
C PHE A 114 -19.79 1.72 -8.59
N ALA A 115 -20.12 0.52 -8.15
CA ALA A 115 -19.26 -0.65 -8.33
C ALA A 115 -19.06 -1.02 -9.81
N SER A 116 -19.98 -0.64 -10.70
CA SER A 116 -19.89 -0.88 -12.15
C SER A 116 -18.70 -0.16 -12.82
N PHE A 117 -18.09 0.83 -12.16
CA PHE A 117 -16.79 1.34 -12.61
C PHE A 117 -15.67 0.28 -12.59
N LEU A 118 -15.81 -0.76 -11.76
CA LEU A 118 -14.91 -1.90 -11.69
C LEU A 118 -15.52 -3.15 -12.36
N GLY A 119 -16.65 -3.03 -13.05
CA GLY A 119 -17.32 -4.16 -13.71
C GLY A 119 -16.40 -4.92 -14.66
N GLU A 120 -15.66 -4.18 -15.47
CA GLU A 120 -14.71 -4.72 -16.46
C GLU A 120 -13.39 -5.23 -15.82
N LEU A 121 -13.13 -4.95 -14.55
CA LEU A 121 -11.88 -5.37 -13.89
C LEU A 121 -11.85 -6.88 -13.71
N GLU A 122 -10.86 -7.51 -14.33
CA GLU A 122 -10.54 -8.93 -14.14
C GLU A 122 -9.17 -9.10 -13.51
N ILE A 123 -9.10 -9.99 -12.51
CA ILE A 123 -7.86 -10.36 -11.82
C ILE A 123 -7.66 -11.86 -11.97
N GLY A 124 -6.67 -12.26 -12.76
CA GLY A 124 -6.41 -13.66 -13.05
C GLY A 124 -4.92 -13.95 -13.27
N GLU A 125 -4.60 -15.21 -13.53
CA GLU A 125 -3.24 -15.58 -13.90
C GLU A 125 -2.90 -14.97 -15.27
N THR A 126 -1.69 -14.47 -15.41
CA THR A 126 -1.22 -13.81 -16.65
C THR A 126 -1.31 -14.69 -17.90
N LYS A 127 -1.33 -16.02 -17.73
CA LYS A 127 -1.52 -16.99 -18.83
C LYS A 127 -2.95 -17.00 -19.37
N ASP A 128 -3.95 -16.63 -18.56
CA ASP A 128 -5.38 -16.72 -18.90
C ASP A 128 -5.85 -15.49 -19.68
N PHE A 129 -5.06 -14.40 -19.66
CA PHE A 129 -5.38 -13.20 -20.44
C PHE A 129 -4.94 -13.33 -21.89
N LYS A 130 -5.75 -12.80 -22.81
CA LYS A 130 -5.38 -12.61 -24.22
C LYS A 130 -4.31 -11.50 -24.32
N MET A 131 -3.11 -11.81 -23.85
CA MET A 131 -1.98 -10.88 -23.96
C MET A 131 -1.63 -10.63 -25.42
N ASP A 132 -1.39 -9.38 -25.76
CA ASP A 132 -0.85 -9.03 -27.06
C ASP A 132 0.60 -9.57 -27.23
N ARG A 133 1.09 -9.53 -28.48
CA ARG A 133 2.42 -10.03 -28.82
C ARG A 133 3.54 -9.30 -28.07
N GLN A 134 3.33 -8.03 -27.77
CA GLN A 134 4.30 -7.16 -27.10
C GLN A 134 4.36 -7.49 -25.58
N GLN A 135 3.21 -7.68 -24.94
CA GLN A 135 3.11 -8.10 -23.55
C GLN A 135 3.71 -9.50 -23.33
N LYS A 136 3.37 -10.47 -24.20
CA LYS A 136 3.99 -11.83 -24.20
C LYS A 136 5.49 -11.76 -24.36
N SER A 137 5.98 -10.88 -25.25
CA SER A 137 7.41 -10.65 -25.48
C SER A 137 8.11 -10.07 -24.25
N MET A 138 7.48 -9.17 -23.51
CA MET A 138 8.04 -8.59 -22.28
C MET A 138 8.21 -9.67 -21.18
N PHE A 139 7.22 -10.54 -20.99
CA PHE A 139 7.34 -11.64 -20.03
C PHE A 139 8.41 -12.66 -20.43
N ALA A 140 8.46 -13.03 -21.69
CA ALA A 140 9.47 -13.98 -22.22
C ALA A 140 10.90 -13.41 -22.17
N LYS A 141 11.07 -12.09 -22.35
CA LYS A 141 12.39 -11.45 -22.31
C LYS A 141 13.01 -11.48 -20.91
N LYS A 142 12.23 -11.43 -19.83
CA LYS A 142 12.75 -11.34 -18.46
C LYS A 142 13.54 -12.56 -18.01
N GLU A 143 13.15 -13.77 -18.40
CA GLU A 143 13.96 -14.97 -18.13
C GLU A 143 15.25 -15.01 -19.00
N LYS A 144 15.22 -14.42 -20.19
CA LYS A 144 16.36 -14.37 -21.11
C LYS A 144 17.50 -13.47 -20.61
N TYR A 145 17.25 -12.49 -19.76
CA TYR A 145 18.31 -11.59 -19.28
C TYR A 145 19.41 -12.31 -18.51
N PHE A 146 19.06 -13.27 -17.63
CA PHE A 146 20.07 -14.06 -16.91
C PHE A 146 20.90 -14.97 -17.82
N HIS A 147 20.44 -15.20 -19.04
CA HIS A 147 21.14 -15.94 -20.07
C HIS A 147 21.84 -15.06 -21.10
N HIS A 148 21.63 -13.71 -21.02
CA HIS A 148 22.21 -12.80 -21.99
C HIS A 148 23.74 -12.73 -21.84
N PRO A 149 24.53 -12.88 -22.93
CA PRO A 149 26.01 -12.91 -22.87
C PRO A 149 26.63 -11.69 -22.20
N LYS A 150 26.13 -10.47 -22.50
CA LYS A 150 26.60 -9.21 -21.89
C LYS A 150 26.41 -9.19 -20.38
N PHE A 151 25.24 -9.65 -19.89
CA PHE A 151 24.97 -9.75 -18.46
C PHE A 151 25.91 -10.73 -17.77
N ARG A 152 26.06 -11.93 -18.31
CA ARG A 152 27.00 -12.94 -17.79
C ARG A 152 28.45 -12.42 -17.81
N SER A 153 28.82 -11.69 -18.86
CA SER A 153 30.15 -11.08 -18.99
C SER A 153 30.36 -9.99 -17.92
N ALA A 154 29.38 -9.12 -17.69
CA ALA A 154 29.47 -8.07 -16.66
C ALA A 154 29.63 -8.65 -15.24
N VAL A 155 28.82 -9.69 -14.89
CA VAL A 155 28.97 -10.38 -13.60
C VAL A 155 30.36 -11.06 -13.50
N ARG A 156 30.83 -11.70 -14.58
CA ARG A 156 32.13 -12.36 -14.61
C ARG A 156 33.30 -11.36 -14.50
N SER A 157 33.19 -10.18 -15.12
CA SER A 157 34.23 -9.16 -15.02
C SER A 157 34.34 -8.57 -13.60
N LYS A 158 33.24 -8.52 -12.84
CA LYS A 158 33.20 -8.06 -11.46
C LYS A 158 33.84 -9.05 -10.48
N TYR A 159 33.77 -10.33 -10.76
CA TYR A 159 34.33 -11.41 -9.94
C TYR A 159 35.47 -12.10 -10.68
N LYS A 160 36.71 -11.87 -10.21
CA LYS A 160 37.95 -12.43 -10.83
C LYS A 160 37.96 -13.97 -10.92
N ASN A 161 37.20 -14.65 -10.08
CA ASN A 161 37.09 -16.11 -10.06
C ASN A 161 35.79 -16.56 -10.75
N PHE A 162 35.92 -17.40 -11.78
CA PHE A 162 34.83 -17.91 -12.60
C PHE A 162 33.78 -18.70 -11.77
N SER A 163 34.24 -19.54 -10.86
CA SER A 163 33.35 -20.31 -9.97
C SER A 163 32.51 -19.41 -9.05
N VAL A 164 33.12 -18.36 -8.52
CA VAL A 164 32.44 -17.34 -7.68
C VAL A 164 31.42 -16.58 -8.53
N ALA A 165 31.76 -16.18 -9.75
CA ALA A 165 30.86 -15.49 -10.65
C ALA A 165 29.64 -16.33 -11.03
N ASP A 166 29.80 -17.61 -11.34
CA ASP A 166 28.68 -18.51 -11.68
C ASP A 166 27.82 -18.83 -10.44
N LYS A 167 28.40 -18.96 -9.26
CA LYS A 167 27.64 -19.07 -8.00
C LYS A 167 26.79 -17.81 -7.80
N LYS A 168 27.38 -16.63 -7.99
CA LYS A 168 26.69 -15.35 -7.88
C LYS A 168 25.53 -15.19 -8.88
N LEU A 169 25.72 -15.62 -10.13
CA LEU A 169 24.66 -15.65 -11.14
C LEU A 169 23.46 -16.53 -10.71
N LYS A 170 23.72 -17.69 -10.12
CA LYS A 170 22.67 -18.58 -9.60
C LYS A 170 21.92 -17.93 -8.41
N GLU A 171 22.65 -17.28 -7.52
CA GLU A 171 22.08 -16.57 -6.38
C GLU A 171 21.19 -15.40 -6.85
N LEU A 172 21.69 -14.54 -7.75
CA LEU A 172 20.93 -13.44 -8.33
C LEU A 172 19.65 -13.91 -9.05
N LYS A 173 19.74 -15.03 -9.75
CA LYS A 173 18.56 -15.65 -10.39
C LYS A 173 17.55 -16.14 -9.37
N ALA A 174 18.00 -16.71 -8.25
CA ALA A 174 17.13 -17.16 -7.16
C ALA A 174 16.48 -15.98 -6.45
N GLU A 175 17.22 -14.91 -6.18
CA GLU A 175 16.71 -13.66 -5.58
C GLU A 175 15.65 -13.01 -6.49
N PHE A 176 15.97 -12.87 -7.78
CA PHE A 176 15.03 -12.34 -8.76
C PHE A 176 13.74 -13.19 -8.81
N LYS A 177 13.87 -14.51 -8.77
CA LYS A 177 12.73 -15.42 -8.71
C LYS A 177 11.94 -15.28 -7.41
N GLN A 178 12.58 -15.00 -6.27
CA GLN A 178 11.87 -14.72 -5.02
C GLN A 178 11.10 -13.38 -5.07
N ILE A 179 11.68 -12.36 -5.65
CA ILE A 179 11.05 -11.03 -5.79
C ILE A 179 9.94 -11.07 -6.85
N THR A 180 10.17 -11.75 -7.96
CA THR A 180 9.23 -11.85 -9.09
C THR A 180 8.41 -13.13 -9.10
N GLY A 181 8.84 -14.13 -8.36
CA GLY A 181 8.19 -15.43 -8.26
C GLY A 181 6.85 -15.33 -7.55
N GLY A 182 5.81 -15.82 -8.19
CA GLY A 182 4.44 -15.67 -7.73
C GLY A 182 3.70 -14.48 -8.37
N ASN A 183 4.36 -13.59 -9.11
CA ASN A 183 3.71 -12.53 -9.89
C ASN A 183 3.05 -13.10 -11.16
N GLN A 184 2.27 -14.15 -10.98
CA GLN A 184 1.51 -14.79 -12.05
C GLN A 184 0.15 -14.11 -12.25
N PHE A 185 -0.25 -13.25 -11.31
CA PHE A 185 -1.51 -12.53 -11.37
C PHE A 185 -1.32 -11.13 -11.95
N ALA A 186 -2.35 -10.71 -12.70
CA ALA A 186 -2.44 -9.39 -13.29
C ALA A 186 -3.89 -8.89 -13.21
N ALA A 187 -4.06 -7.58 -13.30
CA ALA A 187 -5.34 -6.91 -13.39
C ALA A 187 -5.48 -6.26 -14.76
N TYR A 188 -6.58 -6.50 -15.45
CA TYR A 188 -6.91 -5.92 -16.74
C TYR A 188 -8.40 -5.54 -16.78
N ASP A 189 -8.75 -4.59 -17.65
CA ASP A 189 -10.14 -4.31 -17.97
C ASP A 189 -10.53 -5.19 -19.18
N ASP A 190 -11.57 -6.01 -19.02
CA ASP A 190 -12.16 -6.87 -20.07
C ASP A 190 -13.56 -6.34 -20.37
N SER A 191 -13.76 -5.86 -21.59
CA SER A 191 -15.05 -5.31 -22.04
C SER A 191 -16.19 -6.32 -22.05
N ASP A 192 -15.88 -7.61 -22.04
CA ASP A 192 -16.87 -8.69 -21.99
C ASP A 192 -17.31 -8.98 -20.54
N SER A 193 -16.58 -8.47 -19.54
CA SER A 193 -16.91 -8.60 -18.12
C SER A 193 -17.83 -7.48 -17.64
N ASN A 194 -18.74 -7.83 -16.74
CA ASN A 194 -19.71 -6.92 -16.17
C ASN A 194 -19.97 -7.25 -14.70
N LEU A 195 -20.64 -6.35 -14.01
CA LEU A 195 -21.09 -6.54 -12.63
C LEU A 195 -22.63 -6.44 -12.59
N PRO A 196 -23.35 -7.57 -12.68
CA PRO A 196 -24.81 -7.57 -12.58
C PRO A 196 -25.29 -7.33 -11.16
N LEU A 197 -26.54 -6.86 -11.03
CA LEU A 197 -27.27 -6.89 -9.77
C LEU A 197 -27.41 -8.35 -9.28
N PRO A 198 -27.40 -8.58 -7.95
CA PRO A 198 -27.46 -9.92 -7.40
C PRO A 198 -28.80 -10.60 -7.68
N ASP A 199 -28.82 -11.94 -7.65
CA ASP A 199 -30.00 -12.73 -7.94
C ASP A 199 -31.12 -12.52 -6.91
N ASP A 200 -30.78 -12.09 -5.71
CA ASP A 200 -31.69 -11.80 -4.60
C ASP A 200 -32.06 -10.30 -4.50
N TYR A 201 -31.82 -9.51 -5.56
CA TYR A 201 -32.24 -8.10 -5.59
C TYR A 201 -33.72 -7.98 -5.42
N GLN A 202 -34.16 -7.29 -4.36
CA GLN A 202 -35.57 -7.31 -3.91
C GLN A 202 -36.37 -6.03 -4.18
N TYR A 203 -35.69 -4.97 -4.72
CA TYR A 203 -36.32 -3.67 -4.95
C TYR A 203 -36.99 -3.60 -6.33
N LYS A 204 -37.97 -2.68 -6.49
CA LYS A 204 -38.80 -2.57 -7.71
C LYS A 204 -38.21 -1.70 -8.79
N ASP A 205 -37.10 -1.01 -8.50
CA ASP A 205 -36.45 0.00 -9.35
C ASP A 205 -35.43 -0.58 -10.33
N ALA A 206 -35.19 -1.91 -10.26
CA ALA A 206 -34.41 -2.71 -11.19
C ALA A 206 -34.76 -4.20 -11.05
N LYS A 207 -34.10 -5.06 -11.84
CA LYS A 207 -34.32 -6.53 -11.81
C LYS A 207 -33.01 -7.23 -11.45
N PRO A 208 -33.10 -8.43 -10.80
CA PRO A 208 -31.95 -9.30 -10.67
C PRO A 208 -31.26 -9.52 -12.02
N GLY A 209 -29.91 -9.46 -12.02
CA GLY A 209 -29.12 -9.62 -13.23
C GLY A 209 -28.98 -8.38 -14.11
N ASP A 210 -29.67 -7.28 -13.83
CA ASP A 210 -29.52 -6.04 -14.59
C ASP A 210 -28.09 -5.50 -14.46
N ILE A 211 -27.51 -5.05 -15.58
CA ILE A 211 -26.20 -4.39 -15.63
C ILE A 211 -26.43 -2.88 -15.58
N LEU A 212 -25.95 -2.26 -14.53
CA LEU A 212 -26.12 -0.82 -14.33
C LEU A 212 -24.97 -0.04 -15.00
N LYS A 213 -25.30 1.15 -15.50
CA LYS A 213 -24.28 2.09 -15.97
C LYS A 213 -23.50 2.66 -14.77
N PRO A 214 -22.17 2.85 -14.90
CA PRO A 214 -21.38 3.48 -13.85
C PRO A 214 -21.93 4.86 -13.46
N ALA A 215 -22.12 5.08 -12.16
CA ALA A 215 -22.55 6.36 -11.60
C ALA A 215 -21.76 6.70 -10.32
N PHE A 216 -21.42 7.99 -10.14
CA PHE A 216 -20.74 8.44 -8.94
C PHE A 216 -21.70 8.54 -7.76
N ILE A 217 -21.28 8.05 -6.63
CA ILE A 217 -22.09 7.92 -5.42
C ILE A 217 -22.17 9.24 -4.63
N VAL A 218 -21.12 10.08 -4.71
CA VAL A 218 -21.05 11.39 -4.05
C VAL A 218 -20.49 12.43 -5.00
N GLY A 219 -20.94 13.68 -4.84
CA GLY A 219 -20.49 14.78 -5.67
C GLY A 219 -21.05 14.72 -7.10
N ARG A 220 -20.38 15.39 -8.03
CA ARG A 220 -20.77 15.51 -9.45
C ARG A 220 -19.69 14.86 -10.33
N PRO A 221 -20.04 14.43 -11.56
CA PRO A 221 -19.05 14.11 -12.57
C PRO A 221 -18.13 15.33 -12.78
N LEU A 222 -16.82 15.10 -12.76
CA LEU A 222 -15.83 16.15 -13.02
C LEU A 222 -15.50 16.16 -14.51
N GLY A 223 -15.36 17.35 -15.08
CA GLY A 223 -15.00 17.50 -16.49
C GLY A 223 -13.58 17.01 -16.76
N GLY A 224 -13.31 16.60 -18.02
CA GLY A 224 -11.97 16.15 -18.44
C GLY A 224 -11.74 14.65 -18.30
N THR A 225 -12.79 13.84 -18.46
CA THR A 225 -12.73 12.39 -18.36
C THR A 225 -11.68 11.77 -19.29
N SER A 226 -10.76 11.00 -18.74
CA SER A 226 -9.98 10.06 -19.53
C SER A 226 -10.93 9.04 -20.18
N LYS A 227 -10.78 8.84 -21.49
CA LYS A 227 -11.63 7.91 -22.26
C LYS A 227 -11.09 6.48 -22.29
N LYS A 228 -10.13 6.14 -21.43
CA LYS A 228 -9.43 4.84 -21.51
C LYS A 228 -10.31 3.68 -21.04
N SER A 229 -10.88 3.81 -19.83
CA SER A 229 -11.77 2.80 -19.25
C SER A 229 -12.64 3.39 -18.16
N ASN A 230 -13.69 2.68 -17.73
CA ASN A 230 -14.53 3.06 -16.59
C ASN A 230 -13.70 3.20 -15.31
N ARG A 231 -12.75 2.32 -15.09
CA ARG A 231 -11.85 2.34 -13.92
C ARG A 231 -10.87 3.52 -13.96
N ASP A 232 -10.39 3.91 -15.12
CA ASP A 232 -9.56 5.11 -15.28
C ASP A 232 -10.36 6.39 -14.98
N GLN A 233 -11.65 6.44 -15.39
CA GLN A 233 -12.56 7.51 -15.01
C GLN A 233 -12.76 7.60 -13.50
N LEU A 234 -12.95 6.46 -12.84
CA LEU A 234 -13.09 6.40 -11.38
C LEU A 234 -11.83 6.89 -10.68
N ALA A 235 -10.66 6.44 -11.13
CA ALA A 235 -9.36 6.86 -10.60
C ALA A 235 -9.17 8.38 -10.72
N TYR A 236 -9.48 8.92 -11.90
CA TYR A 236 -9.43 10.36 -12.14
C TYR A 236 -10.36 11.12 -11.22
N TRP A 237 -11.63 10.70 -11.12
CA TRP A 237 -12.62 11.35 -10.29
C TRP A 237 -12.27 11.30 -8.80
N ILE A 238 -11.83 10.14 -8.27
CA ILE A 238 -11.41 10.02 -6.87
C ILE A 238 -10.27 10.99 -6.56
N ALA A 239 -9.22 10.98 -7.37
CA ALA A 239 -7.98 11.71 -7.13
C ALA A 239 -8.02 13.18 -7.58
N HIS A 240 -9.14 13.66 -8.10
CA HIS A 240 -9.26 15.01 -8.61
C HIS A 240 -9.26 16.05 -7.48
N PRO A 241 -8.54 17.17 -7.60
CA PRO A 241 -8.51 18.21 -6.56
C PRO A 241 -9.88 18.80 -6.21
N GLU A 242 -10.82 18.84 -7.16
CA GLU A 242 -12.20 19.28 -6.92
C GLU A 242 -13.07 18.23 -6.20
N ASN A 243 -12.58 17.01 -6.00
CA ASN A 243 -13.27 16.03 -5.18
C ASN A 243 -13.06 16.34 -3.70
N GLY A 244 -13.96 17.16 -3.15
CA GLY A 244 -13.86 17.60 -1.76
C GLY A 244 -13.89 16.46 -0.73
N TRP A 245 -14.52 15.32 -1.03
CA TRP A 245 -14.49 14.16 -0.15
C TRP A 245 -13.10 13.53 -0.06
N PHE A 246 -12.39 13.48 -1.17
CA PHE A 246 -11.02 12.96 -1.21
C PHE A 246 -10.05 13.82 -0.42
N SER A 247 -10.02 15.12 -0.67
CA SER A 247 -9.14 16.06 0.03
C SER A 247 -9.46 16.14 1.52
N MET A 248 -10.75 16.13 1.88
CA MET A 248 -11.23 16.12 3.26
C MET A 248 -10.84 14.82 3.99
N ALA A 249 -11.01 13.67 3.35
CA ALA A 249 -10.68 12.37 3.94
C ALA A 249 -9.21 12.29 4.33
N ILE A 250 -8.30 12.65 3.43
CA ILE A 250 -6.87 12.60 3.73
C ILE A 250 -6.46 13.69 4.72
N ALA A 251 -6.98 14.91 4.61
CA ALA A 251 -6.67 16.00 5.53
C ALA A 251 -7.10 15.66 6.96
N ASN A 252 -8.32 15.11 7.14
CA ASN A 252 -8.83 14.67 8.44
C ASN A 252 -8.01 13.51 9.04
N ARG A 253 -7.58 12.56 8.23
CA ARG A 253 -6.70 11.46 8.65
C ARG A 253 -5.32 11.96 9.08
N MET A 254 -4.75 12.90 8.34
CA MET A 254 -3.47 13.50 8.70
C MET A 254 -3.61 14.31 10.00
N TRP A 255 -4.67 15.10 10.14
CA TRP A 255 -4.96 15.78 11.41
C TRP A 255 -5.04 14.78 12.57
N ALA A 256 -5.84 13.72 12.45
CA ALA A 256 -5.97 12.69 13.46
C ALA A 256 -4.63 12.03 13.81
N ARG A 257 -3.77 11.84 12.81
CA ARG A 257 -2.43 11.27 13.02
C ARG A 257 -1.53 12.14 13.88
N PHE A 258 -1.68 13.48 13.82
CA PHE A 258 -0.90 14.41 14.61
C PHE A 258 -1.57 14.74 15.95
N MET A 259 -2.86 15.01 15.94
CA MET A 259 -3.61 15.45 17.10
C MET A 259 -4.16 14.31 17.97
N GLY A 260 -4.22 13.08 17.44
CA GLY A 260 -4.74 11.89 18.13
C GLY A 260 -6.22 11.62 17.92
N GLN A 261 -6.97 12.58 17.38
CA GLN A 261 -8.38 12.46 17.00
C GLN A 261 -8.66 13.31 15.77
N GLY A 262 -9.59 12.87 14.91
CA GLY A 262 -10.03 13.62 13.73
C GLY A 262 -10.86 14.85 14.08
N VAL A 263 -10.95 15.79 13.15
CA VAL A 263 -11.93 16.89 13.22
C VAL A 263 -13.35 16.35 13.06
N ALA A 264 -13.49 15.30 12.28
CA ALA A 264 -14.72 14.54 12.13
C ALA A 264 -14.44 13.05 12.35
N GLU A 265 -15.29 12.40 13.11
CA GLU A 265 -15.20 10.99 13.47
C GLU A 265 -16.50 10.25 13.13
N PRO A 266 -16.43 8.97 12.76
CA PRO A 266 -15.22 8.17 12.57
C PRO A 266 -14.53 8.50 11.24
N LEU A 267 -13.20 8.37 11.17
CA LEU A 267 -12.41 8.74 9.97
C LEU A 267 -12.78 7.98 8.69
N HIS A 268 -13.42 6.84 8.80
CA HIS A 268 -13.83 6.01 7.67
C HIS A 268 -15.28 6.26 7.21
N ASN A 269 -16.06 7.03 7.99
CA ASN A 269 -17.43 7.41 7.67
C ASN A 269 -17.74 8.81 8.24
N VAL A 270 -17.24 9.83 7.56
CA VAL A 270 -17.38 11.22 7.98
C VAL A 270 -18.81 11.70 7.72
N LYS A 271 -19.47 12.14 8.78
CA LYS A 271 -20.76 12.82 8.78
C LYS A 271 -20.53 14.30 9.10
N LEU A 272 -20.79 15.17 8.13
CA LEU A 272 -20.50 16.60 8.28
C LEU A 272 -21.36 17.26 9.35
N GLU A 273 -22.58 16.78 9.56
CA GLU A 273 -23.50 17.22 10.61
C GLU A 273 -23.00 16.87 12.03
N LYS A 274 -22.10 15.88 12.15
CA LYS A 274 -21.45 15.48 13.41
C LYS A 274 -19.99 15.93 13.50
N CYS A 275 -19.56 16.80 12.59
CA CYS A 275 -18.19 17.32 12.60
C CYS A 275 -18.02 18.34 13.72
N ALA A 276 -17.03 18.14 14.58
CA ALA A 276 -16.75 19.05 15.71
C ALA A 276 -16.43 20.49 15.23
N ASN A 277 -15.79 20.64 14.08
CA ASN A 277 -15.49 21.95 13.49
C ASN A 277 -15.45 21.87 11.95
N PRO A 278 -16.60 22.04 11.27
CA PRO A 278 -16.68 21.97 9.81
C PRO A 278 -15.78 23.00 9.10
N ARG A 279 -15.62 24.19 9.69
CA ARG A 279 -14.76 25.23 9.12
C ARG A 279 -13.28 24.82 9.15
N LEU A 280 -12.82 24.26 10.25
CA LEU A 280 -11.45 23.73 10.35
C LEU A 280 -11.24 22.62 9.34
N LEU A 281 -12.17 21.66 9.25
CA LEU A 281 -12.08 20.54 8.31
C LEU A 281 -12.00 21.03 6.87
N LYS A 282 -12.82 22.00 6.49
CA LYS A 282 -12.75 22.64 5.17
C LYS A 282 -11.40 23.32 4.94
N THR A 283 -10.92 24.11 5.91
CA THR A 283 -9.62 24.79 5.80
C THR A 283 -8.47 23.77 5.60
N LEU A 284 -8.46 22.67 6.35
CA LEU A 284 -7.47 21.62 6.20
C LEU A 284 -7.53 20.96 4.81
N SER A 285 -8.75 20.74 4.30
CA SER A 285 -8.98 20.23 2.95
C SER A 285 -8.44 21.21 1.88
N ASP A 286 -8.73 22.51 2.02
CA ASP A 286 -8.27 23.55 1.09
C ASP A 286 -6.73 23.67 1.11
N ILE A 287 -6.09 23.58 2.29
CA ILE A 287 -4.62 23.54 2.41
C ILE A 287 -4.04 22.30 1.74
N MET A 288 -4.66 21.12 1.90
CA MET A 288 -4.21 19.89 1.24
C MET A 288 -4.21 20.04 -0.28
N VAL A 289 -5.26 20.64 -0.85
CA VAL A 289 -5.34 20.92 -2.29
C VAL A 289 -4.31 21.96 -2.72
N ALA A 290 -4.15 23.06 -1.95
CA ALA A 290 -3.19 24.12 -2.24
C ALA A 290 -1.73 23.63 -2.21
N LEU A 291 -1.44 22.59 -1.44
CA LEU A 291 -0.13 21.92 -1.38
C LEU A 291 0.00 20.79 -2.41
N ASP A 292 -0.89 20.70 -3.41
CA ASP A 292 -0.91 19.62 -4.41
C ASP A 292 -0.79 18.21 -3.79
N PHE A 293 -1.46 18.00 -2.66
CA PHE A 293 -1.45 16.72 -1.92
C PHE A 293 -0.06 16.26 -1.45
N ASP A 294 0.90 17.17 -1.28
CA ASP A 294 2.18 16.89 -0.63
C ASP A 294 1.98 16.63 0.87
N LEU A 295 2.02 15.35 1.25
CA LEU A 295 1.77 14.92 2.64
C LEU A 295 2.87 15.41 3.60
N ARG A 296 4.10 15.59 3.12
CA ARG A 296 5.20 16.08 3.96
C ARG A 296 5.06 17.56 4.23
N ALA A 297 4.76 18.34 3.19
CA ALA A 297 4.46 19.76 3.35
C ALA A 297 3.23 19.97 4.25
N PHE A 298 2.16 19.19 4.06
CA PHE A 298 0.99 19.24 4.93
C PHE A 298 1.32 18.87 6.39
N SER A 299 2.14 17.84 6.61
CA SER A 299 2.62 17.47 7.94
C SER A 299 3.40 18.61 8.60
N TRP A 300 4.24 19.30 7.81
CA TRP A 300 5.01 20.46 8.28
C TRP A 300 4.06 21.58 8.74
N VAL A 301 3.02 21.90 7.95
CA VAL A 301 2.00 22.88 8.34
C VAL A 301 1.35 22.50 9.66
N LEU A 302 0.91 21.24 9.82
CA LEU A 302 0.27 20.80 11.07
C LEU A 302 1.19 20.93 12.27
N MET A 303 2.46 20.56 12.15
CA MET A 303 3.45 20.65 13.24
C MET A 303 3.77 22.08 13.66
N HIS A 304 3.51 23.07 12.79
CA HIS A 304 3.74 24.49 13.08
C HIS A 304 2.48 25.22 13.57
N THR A 305 1.36 24.49 13.77
CA THR A 305 0.18 25.09 14.38
C THR A 305 0.37 25.26 15.89
N ASP A 306 -0.20 26.33 16.45
CA ASP A 306 -0.24 26.52 17.90
C ASP A 306 -0.93 25.35 18.62
N SER A 307 -1.96 24.77 18.00
CA SER A 307 -2.68 23.62 18.57
C SER A 307 -1.77 22.41 18.74
N TYR A 308 -0.89 22.13 17.79
CA TYR A 308 0.05 21.01 17.88
C TYR A 308 1.16 21.27 18.92
N ASN A 309 1.59 22.53 19.04
CA ASN A 309 2.68 22.92 19.94
C ASN A 309 2.23 23.14 21.40
N ARG A 310 0.94 22.96 21.70
CA ARG A 310 0.43 22.97 23.07
C ARG A 310 0.78 21.71 23.83
N LEU A 311 0.71 21.79 25.16
CA LEU A 311 0.91 20.64 26.02
C LEU A 311 -0.13 19.55 25.69
N ALA A 312 0.36 18.33 25.50
CA ALA A 312 -0.52 17.20 25.22
C ALA A 312 -1.45 16.89 26.41
N THR A 313 -2.72 16.68 26.12
CA THR A 313 -3.72 16.36 27.12
C THR A 313 -3.67 14.90 27.53
N ARG A 314 -3.83 14.65 28.85
CA ARG A 314 -4.02 13.31 29.42
C ARG A 314 -5.49 12.94 29.58
N LYS A 315 -6.38 13.92 29.44
CA LYS A 315 -7.82 13.68 29.61
C LYS A 315 -8.26 12.73 28.49
N LYS A 316 -8.76 11.58 28.90
CA LYS A 316 -9.39 10.64 27.99
C LYS A 316 -10.71 11.26 27.54
N MET A 317 -10.86 11.52 26.25
CA MET A 317 -12.11 12.00 25.70
C MET A 317 -13.10 10.84 25.68
N GLU A 318 -14.27 11.02 26.27
CA GLU A 318 -15.39 10.12 26.07
C GLU A 318 -16.01 10.36 24.69
N LYS A 319 -16.74 9.40 24.14
CA LYS A 319 -17.28 9.49 22.77
C LYS A 319 -18.24 10.66 22.56
N GLU A 320 -18.80 11.18 23.66
CA GLU A 320 -19.81 12.24 23.69
C GLU A 320 -19.23 13.61 24.05
N ASP A 321 -17.95 13.69 24.43
CA ASP A 321 -17.30 14.95 24.78
C ASP A 321 -16.94 15.75 23.53
N ASP A 322 -17.28 17.04 23.52
CA ASP A 322 -16.82 17.98 22.50
C ASP A 322 -15.30 18.15 22.56
N TYR A 323 -14.64 17.92 21.44
CA TYR A 323 -13.19 18.09 21.33
C TYR A 323 -12.85 19.48 20.79
N PHE A 324 -12.39 20.35 21.65
CA PHE A 324 -12.03 21.74 21.31
C PHE A 324 -10.59 21.94 20.84
N PHE A 325 -9.88 20.88 20.50
CA PHE A 325 -8.50 20.91 20.00
C PHE A 325 -7.53 21.71 20.89
N GLN A 326 -7.62 21.51 22.19
CA GLN A 326 -6.79 22.21 23.19
C GLN A 326 -5.31 21.86 23.06
N GLY A 327 -4.99 20.73 22.47
CA GLY A 327 -3.66 20.20 22.22
C GLY A 327 -3.73 18.75 21.75
N PRO A 328 -2.60 18.14 21.36
CA PRO A 328 -2.56 16.74 20.99
C PRO A 328 -3.00 15.82 22.13
N ILE A 329 -3.71 14.75 21.81
CA ILE A 329 -4.07 13.72 22.78
C ILE A 329 -2.90 12.78 22.97
N LEU A 330 -2.51 12.54 24.23
CA LEU A 330 -1.49 11.54 24.55
C LEU A 330 -1.96 10.15 24.17
N ARG A 331 -1.15 9.48 23.39
CA ARG A 331 -1.38 8.11 22.94
C ARG A 331 -0.10 7.29 23.05
N ARG A 332 -0.25 6.00 23.13
CA ARG A 332 0.90 5.09 23.08
C ARG A 332 1.51 5.11 21.68
N MET A 333 2.81 4.92 21.61
CA MET A 333 3.49 4.65 20.34
C MET A 333 2.97 3.36 19.73
N SER A 334 2.88 3.29 18.39
CA SER A 334 2.58 2.02 17.73
C SER A 334 3.75 1.03 17.90
N ALA A 335 3.46 -0.26 17.68
CA ALA A 335 4.49 -1.30 17.72
C ALA A 335 5.68 -0.98 16.81
N GLU A 336 5.39 -0.46 15.61
CA GLU A 336 6.38 -0.07 14.62
C GLU A 336 7.20 1.15 15.08
N GLN A 337 6.57 2.12 15.73
CA GLN A 337 7.27 3.29 16.28
C GLN A 337 8.24 2.87 17.39
N ILE A 338 7.81 2.00 18.31
CA ILE A 338 8.66 1.50 19.40
C ILE A 338 9.84 0.72 18.78
N TRP A 339 9.54 -0.22 17.86
CA TRP A 339 10.55 -1.02 17.19
C TRP A 339 11.58 -0.17 16.44
N ASP A 340 11.13 0.76 15.60
CA ASP A 340 12.01 1.64 14.83
C ASP A 340 12.86 2.55 15.71
N SER A 341 12.33 2.97 16.85
CA SER A 341 13.08 3.74 17.85
C SER A 341 14.20 2.89 18.47
N LEU A 342 13.89 1.65 18.87
CA LEU A 342 14.88 0.72 19.39
C LEU A 342 15.96 0.39 18.35
N VAL A 343 15.57 0.10 17.11
CA VAL A 343 16.52 -0.15 16.01
C VAL A 343 17.43 1.07 15.78
N THR A 344 16.88 2.28 15.82
CA THR A 344 17.67 3.50 15.64
C THR A 344 18.70 3.70 16.76
N LEU A 345 18.37 3.31 17.98
CA LEU A 345 19.29 3.40 19.13
C LEU A 345 20.38 2.32 19.13
N MET A 346 20.04 1.10 18.67
CA MET A 346 20.91 -0.07 18.79
C MET A 346 21.75 -0.34 17.54
N VAL A 347 21.28 0.07 16.36
CA VAL A 347 21.91 -0.26 15.08
C VAL A 347 22.60 0.97 14.51
N LYS A 348 23.91 0.89 14.31
CA LYS A 348 24.73 2.01 13.80
C LYS A 348 24.28 2.50 12.43
N ASP A 349 23.84 1.59 11.56
CA ASP A 349 23.32 1.87 10.22
C ASP A 349 22.05 1.06 9.96
N PRO A 350 20.87 1.59 10.34
CA PRO A 350 19.59 0.89 10.11
C PRO A 350 19.26 0.65 8.64
N LEU A 351 19.90 1.38 7.73
CA LEU A 351 19.69 1.26 6.27
C LEU A 351 20.36 0.02 5.69
N ARG A 352 21.34 -0.53 6.40
CA ARG A 352 22.08 -1.72 5.99
C ARG A 352 21.19 -2.95 5.76
N TYR A 353 19.99 -2.92 6.31
CA TYR A 353 19.00 -4.03 6.27
C TYR A 353 17.81 -3.74 5.36
N ARG A 354 17.97 -2.81 4.44
CA ARG A 354 16.91 -2.42 3.52
C ARG A 354 16.66 -3.52 2.49
N GLN A 355 15.40 -3.89 2.30
CA GLN A 355 15.02 -4.72 1.17
C GLN A 355 15.25 -3.97 -0.15
N PRO A 356 15.68 -4.67 -1.23
CA PRO A 356 15.81 -4.05 -2.53
C PRO A 356 14.48 -3.42 -2.95
N THR A 357 14.50 -2.15 -3.33
CA THR A 357 13.30 -1.49 -3.82
C THR A 357 13.03 -1.88 -5.27
N PRO A 358 11.76 -2.14 -5.63
CA PRO A 358 11.38 -2.49 -6.98
C PRO A 358 11.55 -1.39 -8.03
N VAL A 359 11.86 -0.17 -7.63
CA VAL A 359 12.14 0.95 -8.57
C VAL A 359 13.21 0.57 -9.57
N SER A 360 14.22 -0.17 -9.13
CA SER A 360 15.19 -0.78 -10.03
C SER A 360 14.62 -1.84 -10.98
N LEU A 361 13.40 -2.36 -10.73
CA LEU A 361 12.71 -3.30 -11.63
C LEU A 361 11.80 -2.59 -12.64
N MET A 362 11.34 -1.38 -12.34
CA MET A 362 10.40 -0.64 -13.20
C MET A 362 11.06 -0.03 -14.42
N ASP A 363 12.29 0.39 -14.30
CA ASP A 363 13.08 0.86 -15.41
C ASP A 363 13.44 -0.23 -16.43
N VAL A 364 12.93 -1.44 -16.33
CA VAL A 364 13.23 -2.61 -17.17
C VAL A 364 12.65 -2.54 -18.60
N ASN A 365 12.09 -1.41 -19.02
CA ASN A 365 11.60 -1.26 -20.39
C ASN A 365 12.73 -1.13 -21.45
N ASP A 366 13.90 -0.64 -21.05
CA ASP A 366 15.09 -0.60 -21.89
C ASP A 366 16.12 -1.62 -21.38
N GLY A 367 16.68 -2.46 -22.23
CA GLY A 367 17.60 -3.54 -21.88
C GLY A 367 18.81 -3.16 -20.98
N TRP A 368 19.02 -1.88 -20.73
CA TRP A 368 19.98 -1.31 -19.80
C TRP A 368 19.56 -1.41 -18.33
N THR A 369 18.28 -1.41 -18.04
CA THR A 369 17.75 -1.31 -16.67
C THR A 369 17.81 -2.62 -15.90
N ALA A 370 17.78 -3.75 -16.59
CA ALA A 370 18.08 -5.04 -15.95
C ALA A 370 19.51 -5.07 -15.38
N PHE A 371 20.46 -4.38 -16.00
CA PHE A 371 21.84 -4.24 -15.50
C PHE A 371 21.90 -3.36 -14.25
N HIS A 372 21.20 -2.23 -14.23
CA HIS A 372 21.12 -1.37 -13.06
C HIS A 372 20.43 -2.05 -11.88
N PHE A 373 19.38 -2.82 -12.14
CA PHE A 373 18.72 -3.63 -11.11
C PHE A 373 19.69 -4.64 -10.48
N ILE A 374 20.48 -5.30 -11.27
CA ILE A 374 21.42 -6.31 -10.78
C ILE A 374 22.66 -5.66 -10.17
N ASP A 375 23.13 -4.56 -10.69
CA ASP A 375 24.16 -3.76 -10.04
C ASP A 375 23.67 -3.21 -8.69
N ASN A 376 22.43 -2.76 -8.61
CA ASN A 376 21.81 -2.33 -7.36
C ASN A 376 21.56 -3.49 -6.38
N LEU A 377 21.20 -4.68 -6.85
CA LEU A 377 21.14 -5.90 -6.02
C LEU A 377 22.52 -6.34 -5.51
N THR A 378 23.57 -5.99 -6.22
CA THR A 378 24.95 -6.28 -5.82
C THR A 378 25.60 -5.13 -5.04
N ASP A 379 24.97 -3.95 -4.97
CA ASP A 379 25.42 -2.84 -4.14
C ASP A 379 25.06 -3.07 -2.68
N GLU A 380 25.96 -2.81 -1.77
CA GLU A 380 25.75 -2.98 -0.31
C GLU A 380 24.56 -2.19 0.24
N LYS A 381 24.15 -1.11 -0.43
CA LYS A 381 22.97 -0.30 -0.07
C LYS A 381 21.64 -1.07 -0.10
N TYR A 382 21.53 -2.11 -0.91
CA TYR A 382 20.27 -2.77 -1.21
C TYR A 382 20.23 -4.24 -0.76
N ARG A 383 21.18 -4.66 0.07
CA ARG A 383 21.27 -6.03 0.57
C ARG A 383 20.63 -6.17 1.94
N LEU A 384 19.91 -7.29 2.14
CA LEU A 384 19.76 -7.83 3.48
C LEU A 384 21.14 -8.31 3.94
N VAL A 385 21.74 -7.60 4.89
CA VAL A 385 23.01 -7.98 5.49
C VAL A 385 22.79 -8.50 6.89
N ASP A 386 23.56 -9.48 7.27
CA ASP A 386 23.59 -9.97 8.63
C ASP A 386 24.11 -8.86 9.57
N SER A 387 23.34 -8.52 10.59
CA SER A 387 23.65 -7.46 11.54
C SER A 387 24.93 -7.68 12.32
N TYR A 388 25.41 -8.91 12.41
CA TYR A 388 26.59 -9.27 13.18
C TYR A 388 27.84 -9.41 12.32
N THR A 389 27.71 -9.89 11.08
CA THR A 389 28.86 -10.17 10.22
C THR A 389 29.04 -9.15 9.10
N GLY A 390 28.02 -8.34 8.81
CA GLY A 390 28.03 -7.47 7.65
C GLY A 390 27.99 -8.19 6.31
N GLU A 391 27.77 -9.52 6.31
CA GLU A 391 27.74 -10.35 5.12
C GLU A 391 26.35 -10.34 4.49
N SER A 392 26.27 -10.35 3.17
CA SER A 392 25.00 -10.41 2.45
C SER A 392 24.28 -11.72 2.75
N VAL A 393 23.06 -11.60 3.27
CA VAL A 393 22.22 -12.72 3.62
C VAL A 393 21.81 -13.55 2.40
N LEU A 394 21.61 -12.90 1.28
CA LEU A 394 21.14 -13.54 0.04
C LEU A 394 22.26 -14.22 -0.74
N THR A 395 23.52 -13.84 -0.52
CA THR A 395 24.67 -14.33 -1.29
C THR A 395 25.32 -15.58 -0.74
N GLU A 396 24.92 -16.05 0.44
CA GLU A 396 25.56 -17.18 1.12
C GLU A 396 24.68 -18.44 1.25
N GLY A 397 23.65 -18.59 0.44
CA GLY A 397 22.71 -19.73 0.53
C GLY A 397 21.90 -19.75 1.83
N ARG A 398 21.62 -18.59 2.38
CA ARG A 398 20.82 -18.40 3.59
C ARG A 398 19.34 -18.36 3.26
N THR A 399 18.54 -19.01 4.06
CA THR A 399 17.08 -18.99 3.93
C THR A 399 16.50 -18.02 4.96
N TYR A 400 15.74 -17.06 4.47
CA TYR A 400 14.96 -16.19 5.34
C TYR A 400 13.74 -16.94 5.87
N ASN A 401 13.64 -17.13 7.17
CA ASN A 401 12.52 -17.81 7.79
C ASN A 401 11.45 -16.80 8.24
N ASN A 402 10.49 -16.52 7.34
CA ASN A 402 9.37 -15.62 7.61
C ASN A 402 8.34 -16.21 8.58
N SER A 403 8.45 -17.48 8.94
CA SER A 403 7.48 -18.15 9.80
C SER A 403 7.92 -18.22 11.28
N SER A 404 9.15 -17.80 11.59
CA SER A 404 9.62 -17.78 12.98
C SER A 404 9.24 -16.49 13.70
N ALA A 405 8.86 -16.60 14.96
CA ALA A 405 8.55 -15.47 15.82
C ALA A 405 9.68 -14.43 15.90
N ASP A 406 10.91 -14.86 15.77
CA ASP A 406 12.10 -14.03 15.93
C ASP A 406 12.56 -13.40 14.61
N GLN A 407 11.90 -13.69 13.46
CA GLN A 407 12.36 -13.30 12.13
C GLN A 407 13.87 -13.55 11.97
N THR A 408 14.26 -14.78 12.14
CA THR A 408 15.66 -15.18 12.13
C THR A 408 16.10 -15.65 10.75
N LEU A 409 17.34 -15.38 10.42
CA LEU A 409 18.03 -15.96 9.28
C LEU A 409 18.72 -17.24 9.70
N THR A 410 18.57 -18.28 8.89
CA THR A 410 19.37 -19.48 9.03
C THR A 410 20.59 -19.37 8.14
N THR A 411 21.76 -19.28 8.72
CA THR A 411 23.02 -19.25 7.97
C THR A 411 23.32 -20.60 7.36
N SER A 412 24.23 -20.66 6.36
CA SER A 412 24.71 -21.92 5.77
C SER A 412 25.30 -22.90 6.81
N LYS A 413 25.70 -22.39 7.99
CA LYS A 413 26.18 -23.18 9.14
C LYS A 413 25.07 -23.53 10.14
N GLY A 414 23.78 -23.37 9.79
CA GLY A 414 22.63 -23.68 10.63
C GLY A 414 22.41 -22.74 11.82
N LYS A 415 23.17 -21.65 11.95
CA LYS A 415 22.97 -20.66 13.03
C LYS A 415 21.82 -19.74 12.70
N LYS A 416 20.91 -19.53 13.64
CA LYS A 416 19.83 -18.56 13.56
C LYS A 416 20.31 -17.20 14.07
N ARG A 417 20.01 -16.12 13.34
CA ARG A 417 20.36 -14.74 13.73
C ARG A 417 19.14 -13.83 13.56
N LEU A 418 18.95 -12.94 14.53
CA LEU A 418 17.87 -11.96 14.51
C LEU A 418 18.14 -10.89 13.43
N ILE A 419 17.08 -10.50 12.70
CA ILE A 419 17.15 -9.39 11.77
C ILE A 419 16.70 -8.13 12.48
N LEU A 420 17.60 -7.17 12.61
CA LEU A 420 17.33 -5.85 13.17
C LEU A 420 17.16 -4.84 12.03
N ALA A 421 16.07 -4.98 11.28
CA ALA A 421 15.68 -4.03 10.22
C ALA A 421 14.54 -3.13 10.71
N ARG A 422 14.29 -2.00 10.04
CA ARG A 422 13.11 -1.18 10.32
C ARG A 422 11.83 -1.97 10.12
N ALA A 423 10.79 -1.61 10.86
CA ALA A 423 9.49 -2.29 10.78
C ALA A 423 8.95 -2.40 9.34
N SER A 424 9.18 -1.37 8.51
CA SER A 424 8.80 -1.37 7.09
C SER A 424 9.53 -2.40 6.22
N GLU A 425 10.64 -2.92 6.70
CA GLU A 425 11.49 -3.92 6.00
C GLU A 425 11.19 -5.35 6.45
N LEU A 426 10.43 -5.51 7.52
CA LEU A 426 10.09 -6.82 8.08
C LEU A 426 8.82 -7.38 7.42
N PRO A 427 8.61 -8.72 7.44
CA PRO A 427 7.35 -9.33 7.03
C PRO A 427 6.15 -8.77 7.80
N GLN A 428 5.04 -8.57 7.08
CA GLN A 428 3.85 -7.93 7.60
C GLN A 428 2.60 -8.77 7.26
N PRO A 429 1.73 -9.07 8.21
CA PRO A 429 1.93 -8.87 9.65
C PRO A 429 3.11 -9.69 10.17
N ALA A 430 3.69 -9.26 11.28
CA ALA A 430 4.78 -10.00 11.91
C ALA A 430 4.30 -11.37 12.41
N PRO A 431 5.16 -12.42 12.37
CA PRO A 431 4.80 -13.74 12.84
C PRO A 431 4.40 -13.75 14.32
N ALA A 432 3.60 -14.75 14.71
CA ALA A 432 3.19 -14.95 16.10
C ALA A 432 4.41 -14.99 17.03
N GLY A 433 4.34 -14.26 18.15
CA GLY A 433 5.41 -14.16 19.13
C GLY A 433 6.50 -13.13 18.82
N HIS A 434 6.52 -12.53 17.63
CA HIS A 434 7.43 -11.44 17.32
C HIS A 434 7.09 -10.16 18.13
N PHE A 435 8.10 -9.32 18.40
CA PHE A 435 7.94 -8.06 19.13
C PHE A 435 6.78 -7.20 18.58
N LEU A 436 6.73 -6.96 17.27
CA LEU A 436 5.68 -6.16 16.64
C LEU A 436 4.28 -6.71 16.92
N GLN A 437 4.10 -8.02 16.81
CA GLN A 437 2.82 -8.67 17.09
C GLN A 437 2.44 -8.57 18.57
N LYS A 438 3.40 -8.80 19.50
CA LYS A 438 3.18 -8.67 20.95
C LYS A 438 2.82 -7.24 21.37
N PHE A 439 3.31 -6.24 20.67
CA PHE A 439 3.04 -4.82 20.94
C PHE A 439 1.86 -4.25 20.15
N GLY A 440 1.05 -5.13 19.52
CA GLY A 440 -0.24 -4.74 18.93
C GLY A 440 -0.14 -4.25 17.49
N GLN A 441 0.81 -4.76 16.69
CA GLN A 441 0.82 -4.52 15.27
C GLN A 441 -0.50 -4.97 14.63
N SER A 442 -1.03 -4.15 13.72
CA SER A 442 -2.22 -4.48 12.95
C SER A 442 -2.02 -5.72 12.06
N GLU A 443 -3.01 -6.60 12.03
CA GLU A 443 -3.04 -7.72 11.08
C GLU A 443 -3.34 -7.30 9.63
N ARG A 444 -3.72 -6.03 9.43
CA ARG A 444 -4.03 -5.45 8.10
C ARG A 444 -5.12 -6.19 7.33
N LEU A 445 -6.08 -6.74 8.04
CA LEU A 445 -7.24 -7.40 7.43
C LEU A 445 -8.36 -6.40 7.12
N PHE A 446 -8.56 -5.43 8.00
CA PHE A 446 -9.63 -4.43 7.91
C PHE A 446 -9.07 -3.01 7.90
N VAL A 447 -9.84 -2.08 7.35
CA VAL A 447 -9.55 -0.65 7.51
C VAL A 447 -9.74 -0.29 8.98
N VAL A 448 -8.65 0.04 9.64
CA VAL A 448 -8.68 0.40 11.05
C VAL A 448 -9.36 1.76 11.19
N GLY A 449 -10.33 1.84 12.08
CA GLY A 449 -10.94 3.12 12.46
C GLY A 449 -9.93 4.05 13.14
N SER A 450 -10.33 5.31 13.32
CA SER A 450 -9.51 6.46 13.67
C SER A 450 -8.62 6.35 14.90
N THR A 451 -9.01 5.55 15.85
CA THR A 451 -8.17 5.26 16.99
C THR A 451 -7.78 3.80 16.92
N SER A 452 -6.53 3.53 16.56
CA SER A 452 -5.99 2.26 16.98
C SER A 452 -6.21 2.20 18.50
N LYS A 453 -7.22 1.47 18.94
CA LYS A 453 -7.23 0.97 20.30
C LYS A 453 -5.95 0.13 20.34
N VAL A 454 -4.89 0.76 20.75
CA VAL A 454 -3.63 0.10 21.01
C VAL A 454 -4.01 -1.07 21.87
N GLY A 455 -3.78 -2.28 21.33
CA GLY A 455 -4.07 -3.48 22.06
C GLY A 455 -3.52 -3.30 23.46
N SER A 456 -4.33 -3.59 24.46
CA SER A 456 -3.87 -3.59 25.85
C SER A 456 -2.62 -4.45 25.89
N VAL A 457 -1.48 -3.81 26.14
CA VAL A 457 -0.31 -4.58 26.58
C VAL A 457 -0.74 -5.26 27.87
N PRO A 458 -0.62 -6.58 27.97
CA PRO A 458 -0.94 -7.28 29.21
C PRO A 458 -0.18 -6.72 30.36
#